data_6cbc155e7c2a684b63e1955c5799a011
#
_entry.id   6cbc155e7c2a684b63e1955c5799a011
#
_cell.length_a   1.000
_cell.length_b   1.000
_cell.length_c   1.000
_cell.angle_alpha   90.00
_cell.angle_beta   90.00
_cell.angle_gamma   90.00
#
_symmetry.space_group_name_H-M   'P 1'
#
loop_
_entity.id
_entity.type
_entity.pdbx_description
1 polymer ?
#
loop_
_entity_poly.entity_id
_entity_poly.type
_entity_poly.pdbx_seq_one_letter_code
_entity_poly.pdbx_strand_id
1 'polypeptide(L)'
;MNQKKICYLTYQSFPAETANSQQTISNIIHLTRNNKDVKLIFPLREKNSSDSIEKIKKVYNFNENFSIQGISHNYPFGKFNIFSKSSFHISHYLWAKKTTKKILSSEEHFDYFITRSDWVFYFLSKNKRSVAFEVHQISKIRKLILFVRRNAPNSKLIFLNELLQKQLHSFTSLQNSTVLHNGVDVSNFANLPKKQKEVVFVGSLKRFNKDRDLRFLIEAFNISELASTHRLKIIGGPQESVEELRDYIQKKYSDLNIEIKGRLSRFDAVENIKSAEIGVLLNEGSNDHSKYYTSPLKYFEYLAGNLKIIASDFPAHKSLPYSKNILFYKDGQTDKLKDALNKSISVKPAEFNKNNISLDTRAKKIITFLET
;
A
#
# COMPACT_ATOMS: atom_id res chain seq x y z
N MET A 1 -31.63 9.32 9.26
CA MET A 1 -31.23 8.40 8.16
C MET A 1 -30.48 7.24 8.78
N ASN A 2 -30.89 5.98 8.48
CA ASN A 2 -30.13 4.83 8.98
C ASN A 2 -28.71 4.83 8.39
N GLN A 3 -27.71 4.64 9.25
CA GLN A 3 -26.31 4.60 8.86
C GLN A 3 -26.08 3.40 7.92
N LYS A 4 -25.53 3.65 6.72
CA LYS A 4 -25.24 2.60 5.74
C LYS A 4 -24.14 1.68 6.25
N LYS A 5 -24.38 0.35 6.15
CA LYS A 5 -23.48 -0.69 6.64
C LYS A 5 -22.60 -1.25 5.55
N ILE A 6 -21.29 -1.23 5.75
CA ILE A 6 -20.29 -1.70 4.79
C ILE A 6 -19.61 -2.97 5.32
N CYS A 7 -19.61 -4.05 4.54
CA CYS A 7 -18.77 -5.21 4.80
C CYS A 7 -17.46 -5.12 4.00
N TYR A 8 -16.33 -5.00 4.68
CA TYR A 8 -15.01 -5.16 4.07
C TYR A 8 -14.60 -6.65 4.17
N LEU A 9 -14.80 -7.40 3.08
CA LEU A 9 -14.56 -8.84 3.04
C LEU A 9 -13.30 -9.16 2.25
N THR A 10 -12.30 -9.75 2.89
CA THR A 10 -11.00 -10.02 2.26
C THR A 10 -10.43 -11.38 2.66
N TYR A 11 -9.61 -11.97 1.77
CA TYR A 11 -8.86 -13.21 2.06
C TYR A 11 -7.50 -12.94 2.74
N GLN A 12 -7.26 -11.72 3.16
CA GLN A 12 -6.06 -11.34 3.91
C GLN A 12 -6.24 -11.64 5.41
N SER A 13 -5.20 -12.14 6.07
CA SER A 13 -5.20 -12.36 7.52
C SER A 13 -4.80 -11.10 8.28
N PHE A 14 -5.32 -10.93 9.49
CA PHE A 14 -5.00 -9.83 10.40
C PHE A 14 -4.72 -10.36 11.83
N PRO A 15 -3.83 -9.67 12.58
CA PRO A 15 -2.94 -8.61 12.12
C PRO A 15 -1.85 -9.14 11.20
N ALA A 16 -1.31 -8.28 10.32
CA ALA A 16 -0.17 -8.58 9.47
C ALA A 16 0.66 -7.31 9.21
N GLU A 17 1.97 -7.45 9.13
CA GLU A 17 2.90 -6.33 8.96
C GLU A 17 3.17 -5.98 7.47
N THR A 18 2.17 -6.13 6.62
CA THR A 18 2.28 -5.83 5.20
C THR A 18 1.70 -4.46 4.85
N ALA A 19 2.22 -3.80 3.83
CA ALA A 19 1.64 -2.56 3.32
C ALA A 19 0.16 -2.73 2.92
N ASN A 20 -0.20 -3.94 2.46
CA ASN A 20 -1.55 -4.31 2.09
C ASN A 20 -2.51 -4.30 3.30
N SER A 21 -2.07 -4.89 4.44
CA SER A 21 -2.88 -4.91 5.66
C SER A 21 -3.03 -3.50 6.27
N GLN A 22 -1.95 -2.74 6.29
CA GLN A 22 -1.98 -1.34 6.75
C GLN A 22 -2.95 -0.50 5.92
N GLN A 23 -2.90 -0.62 4.59
CA GLN A 23 -3.81 0.11 3.72
C GLN A 23 -5.27 -0.31 3.93
N THR A 24 -5.55 -1.59 4.10
CA THR A 24 -6.92 -2.09 4.38
C THR A 24 -7.46 -1.49 5.68
N ILE A 25 -6.70 -1.58 6.77
CA ILE A 25 -7.10 -1.00 8.06
C ILE A 25 -7.25 0.52 7.97
N SER A 26 -6.32 1.21 7.32
CA SER A 26 -6.42 2.67 7.12
C SER A 26 -7.68 3.06 6.34
N ASN A 27 -8.05 2.32 5.29
CA ASN A 27 -9.30 2.56 4.56
C ASN A 27 -10.53 2.38 5.47
N ILE A 28 -10.57 1.32 6.29
CA ILE A 28 -11.67 1.05 7.21
C ILE A 28 -11.79 2.18 8.25
N ILE A 29 -10.68 2.60 8.86
CA ILE A 29 -10.63 3.72 9.81
C ILE A 29 -11.28 4.97 9.20
N HIS A 30 -10.89 5.34 7.98
CA HIS A 30 -11.41 6.55 7.34
C HIS A 30 -12.86 6.41 6.86
N LEU A 31 -13.31 5.21 6.49
CA LEU A 31 -14.73 4.94 6.25
C LEU A 31 -15.54 5.12 7.54
N THR A 32 -15.03 4.62 8.67
CA THR A 32 -15.66 4.78 9.99
C THR A 32 -15.69 6.24 10.43
N ARG A 33 -14.61 7.00 10.25
CA ARG A 33 -14.56 8.46 10.51
C ARG A 33 -15.59 9.24 9.70
N ASN A 34 -15.97 8.73 8.52
CA ASN A 34 -17.02 9.30 7.67
C ASN A 34 -18.41 8.69 7.95
N ASN A 35 -18.67 8.32 9.20
CA ASN A 35 -19.95 7.86 9.72
C ASN A 35 -20.54 6.64 9.00
N LYS A 36 -19.67 5.68 8.59
CA LYS A 36 -20.13 4.39 8.08
C LYS A 36 -19.96 3.31 9.16
N ASP A 37 -20.98 2.46 9.31
CA ASP A 37 -20.82 1.22 10.09
C ASP A 37 -20.03 0.21 9.26
N VAL A 38 -18.83 -0.11 9.68
CA VAL A 38 -17.93 -0.98 8.92
C VAL A 38 -17.66 -2.26 9.69
N LYS A 39 -17.82 -3.40 9.00
CA LYS A 39 -17.43 -4.71 9.52
C LYS A 39 -16.33 -5.30 8.64
N LEU A 40 -15.18 -5.63 9.25
CA LEU A 40 -14.08 -6.35 8.61
C LEU A 40 -14.25 -7.85 8.81
N ILE A 41 -14.30 -8.61 7.71
CA ILE A 41 -14.39 -10.08 7.74
C ILE A 41 -13.21 -10.68 6.98
N PHE A 42 -12.49 -11.62 7.63
CA PHE A 42 -11.26 -12.20 7.09
C PHE A 42 -10.99 -13.63 7.62
N PRO A 43 -10.08 -14.42 6.97
CA PRO A 43 -9.73 -15.75 7.44
C PRO A 43 -8.76 -15.71 8.64
N LEU A 44 -9.02 -16.53 9.66
CA LEU A 44 -8.05 -16.88 10.71
C LEU A 44 -7.10 -17.95 10.14
N ARG A 45 -6.20 -17.55 9.24
CA ARG A 45 -5.37 -18.46 8.47
C ARG A 45 -3.96 -18.61 9.04
N GLU A 46 -3.37 -17.51 9.45
CA GLU A 46 -2.01 -17.48 10.00
C GLU A 46 -2.03 -17.76 11.51
N LYS A 47 -0.95 -18.33 12.04
CA LYS A 47 -0.84 -18.64 13.48
C LYS A 47 -1.12 -17.44 14.39
N ASN A 48 -0.75 -16.24 13.95
CA ASN A 48 -0.93 -15.00 14.70
C ASN A 48 -2.24 -14.26 14.35
N SER A 49 -3.09 -14.83 13.47
CA SER A 49 -4.37 -14.23 13.13
C SER A 49 -5.27 -14.14 14.36
N SER A 50 -5.97 -13.02 14.50
CA SER A 50 -6.84 -12.76 15.64
C SER A 50 -7.94 -11.78 15.23
N ASP A 51 -9.16 -12.04 15.71
CA ASP A 51 -10.31 -11.14 15.59
C ASP A 51 -10.58 -10.32 16.85
N SER A 52 -9.59 -10.21 17.75
CA SER A 52 -9.61 -9.24 18.83
C SER A 52 -9.35 -7.84 18.29
N ILE A 53 -10.31 -6.93 18.47
CA ILE A 53 -10.18 -5.53 18.06
C ILE A 53 -9.04 -4.83 18.81
N GLU A 54 -8.82 -5.16 20.09
CA GLU A 54 -7.76 -4.59 20.92
C GLU A 54 -6.38 -4.96 20.37
N LYS A 55 -6.20 -6.23 19.97
CA LYS A 55 -4.95 -6.68 19.35
C LYS A 55 -4.69 -5.97 18.01
N ILE A 56 -5.72 -5.78 17.22
CA ILE A 56 -5.61 -5.06 15.93
C ILE A 56 -5.34 -3.57 16.17
N LYS A 57 -6.02 -2.92 17.11
CA LYS A 57 -5.74 -1.53 17.52
C LYS A 57 -4.29 -1.35 17.96
N LYS A 58 -3.77 -2.25 18.77
CA LYS A 58 -2.38 -2.20 19.25
C LYS A 58 -1.38 -2.30 18.10
N VAL A 59 -1.60 -3.20 17.12
CA VAL A 59 -0.67 -3.43 16.01
C VAL A 59 -0.67 -2.27 15.02
N TYR A 60 -1.86 -1.69 14.72
CA TYR A 60 -1.99 -0.63 13.72
C TYR A 60 -2.09 0.78 14.30
N ASN A 61 -2.09 0.91 15.63
CA ASN A 61 -2.11 2.16 16.38
C ASN A 61 -3.27 3.10 15.97
N PHE A 62 -4.49 2.70 16.31
CA PHE A 62 -5.70 3.50 16.07
C PHE A 62 -6.72 3.35 17.22
N ASN A 63 -7.69 4.29 17.30
CA ASN A 63 -8.68 4.33 18.38
C ASN A 63 -10.12 4.11 17.90
N GLU A 64 -10.37 4.16 16.60
CA GLU A 64 -11.70 4.01 16.01
C GLU A 64 -12.30 2.64 16.32
N ASN A 65 -13.63 2.61 16.45
CA ASN A 65 -14.37 1.38 16.68
C ASN A 65 -15.08 0.94 15.41
N PHE A 66 -14.80 -0.26 14.96
CA PHE A 66 -15.52 -0.96 13.90
C PHE A 66 -15.61 -2.45 14.22
N SER A 67 -16.58 -3.13 13.63
CA SER A 67 -16.80 -4.55 13.90
C SER A 67 -15.79 -5.42 13.17
N ILE A 68 -15.34 -6.51 13.81
CA ILE A 68 -14.40 -7.47 13.25
C ILE A 68 -14.95 -8.88 13.40
N GLN A 69 -14.70 -9.72 12.40
CA GLN A 69 -15.03 -11.13 12.45
C GLN A 69 -13.97 -11.98 11.74
N GLY A 70 -13.27 -12.80 12.49
CA GLY A 70 -12.41 -13.85 11.97
C GLY A 70 -13.23 -15.09 11.61
N ILE A 71 -12.98 -15.63 10.43
CA ILE A 71 -13.61 -16.89 9.98
C ILE A 71 -12.55 -17.98 9.97
N SER A 72 -12.84 -19.13 10.61
CA SER A 72 -11.94 -20.28 10.64
C SER A 72 -11.49 -20.70 9.22
N HIS A 73 -10.22 -21.03 9.08
CA HIS A 73 -9.59 -21.40 7.83
C HIS A 73 -8.98 -22.80 7.91
N ASN A 74 -9.66 -23.77 7.32
CA ASN A 74 -9.28 -25.20 7.34
C ASN A 74 -8.92 -25.72 5.93
N TYR A 75 -8.19 -24.91 5.14
CA TYR A 75 -7.82 -25.23 3.77
C TYR A 75 -6.30 -25.39 3.63
N PRO A 76 -5.81 -26.00 2.52
CA PRO A 76 -4.40 -26.37 2.36
C PRO A 76 -3.40 -25.23 2.46
N PHE A 77 -3.73 -24.03 1.96
CA PHE A 77 -2.80 -22.89 1.98
C PHE A 77 -2.44 -22.48 3.41
N GLY A 78 -1.16 -22.37 3.67
CA GLY A 78 -0.60 -22.12 5.00
C GLY A 78 -0.35 -23.38 5.83
N LYS A 79 -0.86 -24.55 5.42
CA LYS A 79 -0.62 -25.84 6.08
C LYS A 79 0.36 -26.75 5.33
N PHE A 80 0.37 -26.66 3.99
CA PHE A 80 1.23 -27.47 3.12
C PHE A 80 2.01 -26.59 2.16
N ASN A 81 3.35 -26.64 2.23
CA ASN A 81 4.24 -25.79 1.42
C ASN A 81 4.49 -26.29 -0.01
N ILE A 82 3.96 -27.45 -0.40
CA ILE A 82 4.38 -28.18 -1.61
C ILE A 82 3.88 -27.55 -2.92
N PHE A 83 2.76 -26.77 -2.92
CA PHE A 83 2.22 -26.12 -4.11
C PHE A 83 1.66 -24.73 -3.77
N SER A 84 2.52 -23.81 -3.38
CA SER A 84 2.11 -22.54 -2.75
C SER A 84 1.13 -21.68 -3.56
N LYS A 85 1.31 -21.57 -4.89
CA LYS A 85 0.41 -20.75 -5.73
C LYS A 85 -0.95 -21.43 -5.98
N SER A 86 -0.95 -22.71 -6.33
CA SER A 86 -2.18 -23.46 -6.58
C SER A 86 -2.99 -23.65 -5.30
N SER A 87 -2.32 -24.00 -4.19
CA SER A 87 -3.00 -24.13 -2.89
C SER A 87 -3.58 -22.80 -2.41
N PHE A 88 -2.94 -21.67 -2.68
CA PHE A 88 -3.50 -20.34 -2.41
C PHE A 88 -4.83 -20.12 -3.15
N HIS A 89 -4.86 -20.35 -4.47
CA HIS A 89 -6.06 -20.09 -5.26
C HIS A 89 -7.22 -21.05 -4.92
N ILE A 90 -6.94 -22.33 -4.68
CA ILE A 90 -7.93 -23.32 -4.26
C ILE A 90 -8.50 -22.94 -2.88
N SER A 91 -7.64 -22.69 -1.91
CA SER A 91 -8.04 -22.32 -0.56
C SER A 91 -8.84 -21.00 -0.54
N HIS A 92 -8.40 -20.00 -1.31
CA HIS A 92 -9.10 -18.73 -1.46
C HIS A 92 -10.50 -18.94 -2.09
N TYR A 93 -10.63 -19.75 -3.16
CA TYR A 93 -11.90 -20.07 -3.79
C TYR A 93 -12.89 -20.73 -2.80
N LEU A 94 -12.43 -21.79 -2.12
CA LEU A 94 -13.25 -22.54 -1.17
C LEU A 94 -13.68 -21.68 0.02
N TRP A 95 -12.75 -20.92 0.59
CA TRP A 95 -13.05 -20.00 1.69
C TRP A 95 -14.03 -18.92 1.26
N ALA A 96 -13.79 -18.26 0.14
CA ALA A 96 -14.65 -17.21 -0.40
C ALA A 96 -16.07 -17.72 -0.66
N LYS A 97 -16.21 -18.92 -1.29
CA LYS A 97 -17.50 -19.55 -1.54
C LYS A 97 -18.27 -19.80 -0.25
N LYS A 98 -17.63 -20.45 0.74
CA LYS A 98 -18.24 -20.78 2.03
C LYS A 98 -18.61 -19.52 2.82
N THR A 99 -17.68 -18.58 2.92
CA THR A 99 -17.86 -17.35 3.71
C THR A 99 -18.92 -16.45 3.10
N THR A 100 -18.90 -16.24 1.78
CA THR A 100 -19.92 -15.44 1.10
C THR A 100 -21.32 -16.06 1.27
N LYS A 101 -21.45 -17.40 1.11
CA LYS A 101 -22.73 -18.07 1.36
C LYS A 101 -23.22 -17.83 2.78
N LYS A 102 -22.34 -18.01 3.80
CA LYS A 102 -22.67 -17.80 5.22
C LYS A 102 -23.14 -16.37 5.49
N ILE A 103 -22.43 -15.37 4.97
CA ILE A 103 -22.78 -13.96 5.18
C ILE A 103 -24.13 -13.62 4.52
N LEU A 104 -24.36 -14.10 3.30
CA LEU A 104 -25.59 -13.82 2.55
C LEU A 104 -26.83 -14.55 3.10
N SER A 105 -26.65 -15.62 3.86
CA SER A 105 -27.73 -16.34 4.55
C SER A 105 -27.91 -15.93 6.02
N SER A 106 -27.10 -14.99 6.54
CA SER A 106 -27.25 -14.47 7.89
C SER A 106 -28.32 -13.37 7.94
N GLU A 107 -28.86 -13.12 9.13
CA GLU A 107 -29.79 -12.02 9.39
C GLU A 107 -29.12 -10.63 9.29
N GLU A 108 -27.78 -10.59 9.33
CA GLU A 108 -27.02 -9.35 9.25
C GLU A 108 -27.04 -8.81 7.81
N HIS A 109 -27.62 -7.62 7.64
CA HIS A 109 -27.72 -6.96 6.34
C HIS A 109 -26.55 -6.00 6.14
N PHE A 110 -25.98 -5.99 4.92
CA PHE A 110 -24.98 -5.02 4.45
C PHE A 110 -25.48 -4.33 3.19
N ASP A 111 -25.42 -2.99 3.19
CA ASP A 111 -25.76 -2.17 2.02
C ASP A 111 -24.70 -2.34 0.92
N TYR A 112 -23.43 -2.35 1.31
CA TYR A 112 -22.29 -2.41 0.40
C TYR A 112 -21.22 -3.38 0.85
N PHE A 113 -20.53 -3.95 -0.13
CA PHE A 113 -19.33 -4.75 0.08
C PHE A 113 -18.13 -4.07 -0.55
N ILE A 114 -16.99 -4.13 0.11
CA ILE A 114 -15.68 -3.75 -0.45
C ILE A 114 -14.76 -4.95 -0.34
N THR A 115 -14.02 -5.24 -1.41
CA THR A 115 -13.05 -6.34 -1.40
C THR A 115 -11.83 -6.04 -2.27
N ARG A 116 -10.72 -6.70 -1.96
CA ARG A 116 -9.48 -6.75 -2.76
C ARG A 116 -9.20 -8.17 -3.27
N SER A 117 -10.11 -9.09 -2.99
CA SER A 117 -9.97 -10.53 -3.16
C SER A 117 -10.77 -11.02 -4.37
N ASP A 118 -10.09 -11.59 -5.36
CA ASP A 118 -10.66 -11.99 -6.64
C ASP A 118 -11.89 -12.89 -6.49
N TRP A 119 -11.78 -13.98 -5.71
CA TRP A 119 -12.89 -14.93 -5.53
C TRP A 119 -14.02 -14.38 -4.67
N VAL A 120 -13.74 -13.49 -3.73
CA VAL A 120 -14.78 -12.80 -2.96
C VAL A 120 -15.60 -11.90 -3.89
N PHE A 121 -14.94 -11.11 -4.74
CA PHE A 121 -15.61 -10.29 -5.76
C PHE A 121 -16.47 -11.17 -6.69
N TYR A 122 -15.92 -12.30 -7.17
CA TYR A 122 -16.65 -13.22 -8.01
C TYR A 122 -17.96 -13.69 -7.37
N PHE A 123 -17.93 -14.17 -6.11
CA PHE A 123 -19.12 -14.68 -5.46
C PHE A 123 -20.12 -13.59 -5.07
N LEU A 124 -19.68 -12.44 -4.59
CA LEU A 124 -20.58 -11.32 -4.28
C LEU A 124 -21.28 -10.80 -5.54
N SER A 125 -20.53 -10.55 -6.61
CA SER A 125 -21.09 -10.09 -7.89
C SER A 125 -22.00 -11.12 -8.56
N LYS A 126 -21.68 -12.43 -8.42
CA LYS A 126 -22.56 -13.52 -8.88
C LYS A 126 -23.92 -13.50 -8.17
N ASN A 127 -23.93 -13.13 -6.88
CA ASN A 127 -25.16 -12.97 -6.09
C ASN A 127 -25.76 -11.56 -6.17
N LYS A 128 -25.40 -10.77 -7.19
CA LYS A 128 -25.95 -9.43 -7.50
C LYS A 128 -25.84 -8.43 -6.33
N ARG A 129 -24.86 -8.63 -5.43
CA ARG A 129 -24.62 -7.70 -4.32
C ARG A 129 -23.91 -6.45 -4.79
N SER A 130 -24.19 -5.31 -4.13
CA SER A 130 -23.46 -4.07 -4.37
C SER A 130 -22.03 -4.22 -3.85
N VAL A 131 -21.06 -4.36 -4.75
CA VAL A 131 -19.67 -4.67 -4.40
C VAL A 131 -18.68 -3.77 -5.16
N ALA A 132 -17.77 -3.12 -4.42
CA ALA A 132 -16.61 -2.46 -4.98
C ALA A 132 -15.38 -3.36 -4.88
N PHE A 133 -14.72 -3.59 -6.00
CA PHE A 133 -13.49 -4.36 -6.09
C PHE A 133 -12.29 -3.41 -6.25
N GLU A 134 -11.45 -3.32 -5.23
CA GLU A 134 -10.20 -2.56 -5.29
C GLU A 134 -9.12 -3.37 -6.02
N VAL A 135 -8.78 -2.95 -7.23
CA VAL A 135 -7.82 -3.61 -8.12
C VAL A 135 -6.42 -3.05 -7.88
N HIS A 136 -5.52 -3.88 -7.34
CA HIS A 136 -4.16 -3.49 -6.94
C HIS A 136 -3.06 -4.10 -7.79
N GLN A 137 -3.35 -5.13 -8.58
CA GLN A 137 -2.36 -5.83 -9.41
C GLN A 137 -3.03 -6.56 -10.56
N ILE A 138 -2.24 -7.03 -11.49
CA ILE A 138 -2.70 -7.88 -12.61
C ILE A 138 -2.33 -9.33 -12.34
N SER A 139 -3.29 -10.24 -12.57
CA SER A 139 -3.06 -11.68 -12.58
C SER A 139 -3.96 -12.36 -13.61
N LYS A 140 -3.62 -13.58 -14.05
CA LYS A 140 -4.44 -14.36 -14.98
C LYS A 140 -5.85 -14.60 -14.41
N ILE A 141 -5.95 -14.96 -13.14
CA ILE A 141 -7.24 -15.19 -12.46
C ILE A 141 -8.05 -13.91 -12.37
N ARG A 142 -7.43 -12.77 -12.05
CA ARG A 142 -8.11 -11.48 -12.02
C ARG A 142 -8.68 -11.09 -13.38
N LYS A 143 -7.89 -11.23 -14.46
CA LYS A 143 -8.36 -11.01 -15.83
C LYS A 143 -9.58 -11.88 -16.16
N LEU A 144 -9.51 -13.17 -15.84
CA LEU A 144 -10.64 -14.11 -16.05
C LEU A 144 -11.88 -13.68 -15.27
N ILE A 145 -11.74 -13.36 -13.98
CA ILE A 145 -12.88 -12.97 -13.14
C ILE A 145 -13.49 -11.67 -13.62
N LEU A 146 -12.68 -10.67 -13.96
CA LEU A 146 -13.16 -9.40 -14.51
C LEU A 146 -13.91 -9.64 -15.83
N PHE A 147 -13.39 -10.48 -16.72
CA PHE A 147 -14.05 -10.83 -17.98
C PHE A 147 -15.39 -11.54 -17.77
N VAL A 148 -15.42 -12.56 -16.92
CA VAL A 148 -16.65 -13.32 -16.63
C VAL A 148 -17.71 -12.45 -15.90
N ARG A 149 -17.26 -11.45 -15.14
CA ARG A 149 -18.13 -10.56 -14.35
C ARG A 149 -18.29 -9.16 -14.95
N ARG A 150 -17.83 -8.91 -16.20
CA ARG A 150 -17.81 -7.57 -16.82
C ARG A 150 -19.16 -6.88 -16.90
N ASN A 151 -20.25 -7.64 -16.99
CA ASN A 151 -21.62 -7.14 -17.05
C ASN A 151 -22.39 -7.40 -15.74
N ALA A 152 -21.73 -7.67 -14.64
CA ALA A 152 -22.39 -7.92 -13.37
C ALA A 152 -23.06 -6.63 -12.86
N PRO A 153 -24.38 -6.65 -12.60
CA PRO A 153 -25.06 -5.49 -12.04
C PRO A 153 -24.49 -5.18 -10.63
N ASN A 154 -24.55 -3.91 -10.24
CA ASN A 154 -24.11 -3.45 -8.92
C ASN A 154 -22.63 -3.71 -8.59
N SER A 155 -21.82 -4.02 -9.62
CA SER A 155 -20.38 -4.23 -9.45
C SER A 155 -19.63 -2.98 -9.86
N LYS A 156 -18.73 -2.52 -8.99
CA LYS A 156 -17.91 -1.32 -9.16
C LYS A 156 -16.44 -1.65 -9.05
N LEU A 157 -15.60 -0.95 -9.82
CA LEU A 157 -14.16 -1.20 -9.85
C LEU A 157 -13.41 0.06 -9.42
N ILE A 158 -12.48 -0.09 -8.48
CA ILE A 158 -11.60 0.98 -8.02
C ILE A 158 -10.17 0.59 -8.40
N PHE A 159 -9.56 1.33 -9.32
CA PHE A 159 -8.18 1.13 -9.74
C PHE A 159 -7.23 2.06 -8.98
N LEU A 160 -6.02 1.60 -8.69
CA LEU A 160 -5.03 2.42 -7.99
C LEU A 160 -4.35 3.48 -8.85
N ASN A 161 -4.36 3.30 -10.17
CA ASN A 161 -3.85 4.27 -11.14
C ASN A 161 -4.46 4.04 -12.52
N GLU A 162 -4.30 5.00 -13.40
CA GLU A 162 -4.86 5.00 -14.76
C GLU A 162 -4.22 3.93 -15.65
N LEU A 163 -2.94 3.60 -15.43
CA LEU A 163 -2.24 2.57 -16.20
C LEU A 163 -2.82 1.19 -15.93
N LEU A 164 -3.15 0.91 -14.68
CA LEU A 164 -3.79 -0.34 -14.26
C LEU A 164 -5.22 -0.44 -14.85
N GLN A 165 -5.98 0.65 -14.82
CA GLN A 165 -7.30 0.72 -15.44
C GLN A 165 -7.21 0.48 -16.95
N LYS A 166 -6.30 1.20 -17.65
CA LYS A 166 -6.08 1.06 -19.09
C LYS A 166 -5.69 -0.37 -19.48
N GLN A 167 -4.82 -1.03 -18.69
CA GLN A 167 -4.37 -2.38 -18.98
C GLN A 167 -5.47 -3.43 -18.82
N LEU A 168 -6.48 -3.17 -18.00
CA LEU A 168 -7.56 -4.12 -17.71
C LEU A 168 -8.86 -3.78 -18.45
N HIS A 169 -8.90 -2.71 -19.23
CA HIS A 169 -10.13 -2.25 -19.89
C HIS A 169 -10.71 -3.29 -20.86
N SER A 170 -9.88 -4.09 -21.55
CA SER A 170 -10.33 -5.16 -22.45
C SER A 170 -10.98 -6.36 -21.71
N PHE A 171 -10.83 -6.44 -20.41
CA PHE A 171 -11.38 -7.51 -19.58
C PHE A 171 -12.64 -7.10 -18.80
N THR A 172 -12.98 -5.81 -18.79
CA THR A 172 -14.12 -5.32 -17.99
C THR A 172 -14.72 -4.06 -18.60
N SER A 173 -15.99 -3.79 -18.28
CA SER A 173 -16.59 -2.49 -18.56
C SER A 173 -16.01 -1.41 -17.64
N LEU A 174 -15.65 -0.26 -18.16
CA LEU A 174 -15.19 0.88 -17.38
C LEU A 174 -16.33 1.80 -16.91
N GLN A 175 -17.57 1.56 -17.33
CA GLN A 175 -18.72 2.40 -17.00
C GLN A 175 -18.90 2.58 -15.50
N ASN A 176 -18.67 1.51 -14.71
CA ASN A 176 -18.74 1.53 -13.25
C ASN A 176 -17.34 1.41 -12.65
N SER A 177 -16.41 2.24 -13.10
CA SER A 177 -15.06 2.24 -12.58
C SER A 177 -14.54 3.64 -12.27
N THR A 178 -13.63 3.72 -11.30
CA THR A 178 -12.93 4.94 -10.94
C THR A 178 -11.47 4.67 -10.64
N VAL A 179 -10.64 5.70 -10.75
CA VAL A 179 -9.25 5.66 -10.30
C VAL A 179 -9.13 6.42 -8.99
N LEU A 180 -8.67 5.73 -7.96
CA LEU A 180 -8.38 6.31 -6.66
C LEU A 180 -6.99 5.86 -6.21
N HIS A 181 -6.02 6.75 -6.35
CA HIS A 181 -4.67 6.52 -5.82
C HIS A 181 -4.72 6.23 -4.31
N ASN A 182 -3.66 5.64 -3.79
CA ASN A 182 -3.47 5.56 -2.35
C ASN A 182 -3.41 6.98 -1.76
N GLY A 183 -3.43 7.07 -0.46
CA GLY A 183 -3.34 8.33 0.27
C GLY A 183 -2.63 8.14 1.59
N VAL A 184 -2.66 9.17 2.39
CA VAL A 184 -2.06 9.21 3.72
C VAL A 184 -3.03 9.84 4.72
N ASP A 185 -2.98 9.43 5.99
CA ASP A 185 -3.63 10.17 7.07
C ASP A 185 -2.84 11.45 7.33
N VAL A 186 -3.31 12.55 6.75
CA VAL A 186 -2.62 13.86 6.84
C VAL A 186 -2.59 14.41 8.26
N SER A 187 -3.43 13.93 9.17
CA SER A 187 -3.41 14.35 10.57
C SER A 187 -2.09 13.99 11.27
N ASN A 188 -1.47 12.87 10.87
CA ASN A 188 -0.15 12.47 11.36
C ASN A 188 0.98 13.44 10.94
N PHE A 189 0.71 14.34 9.99
CA PHE A 189 1.64 15.33 9.44
C PHE A 189 1.17 16.78 9.69
N ALA A 190 0.31 17.01 10.68
CA ALA A 190 -0.20 18.35 11.00
C ALA A 190 0.93 19.28 11.48
N ASN A 191 1.79 18.79 12.37
CA ASN A 191 2.90 19.52 12.94
C ASN A 191 4.23 18.98 12.39
N LEU A 192 4.86 19.73 11.49
CA LEU A 192 6.14 19.37 10.93
C LEU A 192 7.27 20.03 11.74
N PRO A 193 8.26 19.27 12.23
CA PRO A 193 9.43 19.83 12.88
C PRO A 193 10.32 20.59 11.87
N LYS A 194 11.30 21.33 12.36
CA LYS A 194 12.36 21.88 11.52
C LYS A 194 13.08 20.74 10.79
N LYS A 195 13.27 20.90 9.49
CA LYS A 195 13.94 19.92 8.66
C LYS A 195 15.40 19.75 9.07
N GLN A 196 15.81 18.49 9.15
CA GLN A 196 17.21 18.09 9.32
C GLN A 196 17.80 17.80 7.95
N LYS A 197 19.09 18.00 7.79
CA LYS A 197 19.83 17.64 6.57
C LYS A 197 19.92 16.10 6.46
N GLU A 198 18.80 15.47 6.10
CA GLU A 198 18.67 14.02 6.03
C GLU A 198 18.03 13.61 4.70
N VAL A 199 18.64 12.59 4.09
CA VAL A 199 18.07 11.82 2.99
C VAL A 199 17.50 10.55 3.60
N VAL A 200 16.19 10.30 3.44
CA VAL A 200 15.55 9.14 4.05
C VAL A 200 15.01 8.16 3.01
N PHE A 201 15.28 6.87 3.24
CA PHE A 201 14.57 5.76 2.64
C PHE A 201 13.79 5.01 3.74
N VAL A 202 12.48 4.79 3.53
CA VAL A 202 11.64 4.03 4.45
C VAL A 202 10.89 2.94 3.69
N GLY A 203 11.15 1.68 4.03
CA GLY A 203 10.46 0.57 3.37
C GLY A 203 11.07 -0.80 3.68
N SER A 204 10.46 -1.86 3.13
CA SER A 204 11.07 -3.18 3.20
C SER A 204 12.40 -3.18 2.45
N LEU A 205 13.44 -3.77 3.02
CA LEU A 205 14.74 -3.92 2.37
C LEU A 205 14.72 -5.07 1.34
N LYS A 206 13.80 -6.02 1.48
CA LYS A 206 13.52 -7.08 0.50
C LYS A 206 12.13 -6.90 -0.12
N ARG A 207 11.99 -7.17 -1.42
CA ARG A 207 10.71 -7.18 -2.12
C ARG A 207 10.69 -8.31 -3.16
N PHE A 208 9.62 -9.09 -3.19
CA PHE A 208 9.49 -10.25 -4.08
C PHE A 208 10.66 -11.26 -3.93
N ASN A 209 11.13 -11.48 -2.70
CA ASN A 209 12.29 -12.32 -2.36
C ASN A 209 13.62 -11.86 -2.98
N LYS A 210 13.71 -10.60 -3.39
CA LYS A 210 14.94 -9.96 -3.86
C LYS A 210 15.26 -8.77 -2.97
N ASP A 211 16.53 -8.50 -2.76
CA ASP A 211 16.99 -7.30 -2.09
C ASP A 211 16.61 -6.07 -2.91
N ARG A 212 16.15 -5.02 -2.24
CA ARG A 212 16.13 -3.70 -2.86
C ARG A 212 17.56 -3.23 -2.99
N ASP A 213 17.87 -2.62 -4.11
CA ASP A 213 19.21 -2.17 -4.41
C ASP A 213 19.61 -0.92 -3.58
N LEU A 214 19.73 -1.14 -2.25
CA LEU A 214 20.14 -0.08 -1.33
C LEU A 214 21.63 0.24 -1.43
N ARG A 215 22.44 -0.71 -1.92
CA ARG A 215 23.85 -0.47 -2.24
C ARG A 215 23.97 0.59 -3.34
N PHE A 216 23.10 0.50 -4.35
CA PHE A 216 22.97 1.52 -5.39
C PHE A 216 22.67 2.93 -4.84
N LEU A 217 21.75 3.04 -3.84
CA LEU A 217 21.49 4.31 -3.17
C LEU A 217 22.71 4.81 -2.39
N ILE A 218 23.40 3.93 -1.65
CA ILE A 218 24.59 4.26 -0.88
C ILE A 218 25.73 4.74 -1.80
N GLU A 219 25.96 4.06 -2.91
CA GLU A 219 26.96 4.43 -3.91
C GLU A 219 26.65 5.81 -4.52
N ALA A 220 25.41 6.04 -4.94
CA ALA A 220 25.00 7.33 -5.48
C ALA A 220 25.11 8.45 -4.44
N PHE A 221 24.76 8.17 -3.18
CA PHE A 221 24.90 9.13 -2.08
C PHE A 221 26.37 9.47 -1.82
N ASN A 222 27.26 8.45 -1.77
CA ASN A 222 28.69 8.64 -1.57
C ASN A 222 29.34 9.60 -2.57
N ILE A 223 28.98 9.51 -3.85
CA ILE A 223 29.54 10.36 -4.90
C ILE A 223 28.74 11.65 -5.14
N SER A 224 27.71 11.93 -4.33
CA SER A 224 26.92 13.16 -4.39
C SER A 224 27.48 14.24 -3.46
N GLU A 225 27.13 15.50 -3.74
CA GLU A 225 27.44 16.64 -2.87
C GLU A 225 26.78 16.53 -1.48
N LEU A 226 25.76 15.70 -1.35
CA LEU A 226 25.06 15.48 -0.09
C LEU A 226 25.88 14.66 0.91
N ALA A 227 26.84 13.86 0.47
CA ALA A 227 27.68 13.03 1.34
C ALA A 227 28.40 13.83 2.45
N SER A 228 28.84 15.05 2.14
CA SER A 228 29.55 15.94 3.08
C SER A 228 28.60 16.73 3.99
N THR A 229 27.33 16.87 3.65
CA THR A 229 26.42 17.82 4.33
C THR A 229 25.20 17.18 4.95
N HIS A 230 24.82 15.99 4.51
CA HIS A 230 23.61 15.29 4.93
C HIS A 230 23.94 13.93 5.56
N ARG A 231 22.96 13.39 6.28
CA ARG A 231 22.94 12.00 6.72
C ARG A 231 22.04 11.18 5.80
N LEU A 232 22.48 10.02 5.35
CA LEU A 232 21.61 9.03 4.72
C LEU A 232 21.01 8.13 5.80
N LYS A 233 19.69 8.14 5.91
CA LYS A 233 18.94 7.32 6.88
C LYS A 233 18.15 6.24 6.16
N ILE A 234 18.43 4.97 6.45
CA ILE A 234 17.76 3.80 5.87
C ILE A 234 16.95 3.12 6.98
N ILE A 235 15.63 3.03 6.78
CA ILE A 235 14.68 2.50 7.77
C ILE A 235 13.90 1.35 7.17
N GLY A 236 14.03 0.15 7.74
CA GLY A 236 13.28 -1.01 7.28
C GLY A 236 13.86 -2.34 7.76
N GLY A 237 13.29 -3.42 7.26
CA GLY A 237 13.69 -4.80 7.57
C GLY A 237 13.52 -5.73 6.37
N PRO A 238 13.89 -6.99 6.47
CA PRO A 238 14.12 -7.75 7.71
C PRO A 238 15.48 -7.47 8.37
N GLN A 239 15.67 -7.94 9.61
CA GLN A 239 16.87 -7.70 10.42
C GLN A 239 18.15 -8.25 9.74
N GLU A 240 18.06 -9.41 9.13
CA GLU A 240 19.14 -10.00 8.35
C GLU A 240 19.70 -9.04 7.29
N SER A 241 18.81 -8.41 6.49
CA SER A 241 19.22 -7.43 5.47
C SER A 241 19.79 -6.14 6.08
N VAL A 242 19.38 -5.79 7.30
CA VAL A 242 19.96 -4.67 8.05
C VAL A 242 21.42 -4.96 8.42
N GLU A 243 21.70 -6.15 8.90
CA GLU A 243 23.06 -6.58 9.29
C GLU A 243 23.97 -6.67 8.09
N GLU A 244 23.54 -7.33 7.00
CA GLU A 244 24.28 -7.40 5.74
C GLU A 244 24.64 -6.00 5.19
N LEU A 245 23.70 -5.04 5.32
CA LEU A 245 23.93 -3.70 4.82
C LEU A 245 24.88 -2.89 5.74
N ARG A 246 24.82 -3.10 7.05
CA ARG A 246 25.77 -2.52 8.01
C ARG A 246 27.21 -3.01 7.76
N ASP A 247 27.37 -4.31 7.57
CA ASP A 247 28.67 -4.91 7.25
C ASP A 247 29.24 -4.36 5.93
N TYR A 248 28.38 -4.19 4.92
CA TYR A 248 28.77 -3.58 3.65
C TYR A 248 29.28 -2.15 3.83
N ILE A 249 28.56 -1.34 4.61
CA ILE A 249 28.93 0.06 4.88
C ILE A 249 30.23 0.12 5.68
N GLN A 250 30.37 -0.67 6.73
CA GLN A 250 31.56 -0.67 7.57
C GLN A 250 32.83 -1.01 6.78
N LYS A 251 32.71 -1.95 5.82
CA LYS A 251 33.84 -2.38 5.00
C LYS A 251 34.22 -1.38 3.90
N LYS A 252 33.27 -0.63 3.36
CA LYS A 252 33.47 0.14 2.12
C LYS A 252 33.26 1.64 2.28
N TYR A 253 32.55 2.07 3.31
CA TYR A 253 32.07 3.45 3.48
C TYR A 253 32.06 3.89 4.96
N SER A 254 33.10 3.54 5.73
CA SER A 254 33.19 3.81 7.17
C SER A 254 33.07 5.29 7.52
N ASP A 255 33.50 6.18 6.62
CA ASP A 255 33.53 7.64 6.86
C ASP A 255 32.22 8.34 6.46
N LEU A 256 31.27 7.62 5.84
CA LEU A 256 30.00 8.20 5.45
C LEU A 256 29.03 8.33 6.64
N ASN A 257 28.32 9.44 6.68
CA ASN A 257 27.27 9.65 7.66
C ASN A 257 25.99 8.89 7.27
N ILE A 258 25.98 7.58 7.52
CA ILE A 258 24.87 6.68 7.22
C ILE A 258 24.32 6.07 8.50
N GLU A 259 23.02 6.17 8.70
CA GLU A 259 22.30 5.54 9.81
C GLU A 259 21.35 4.47 9.27
N ILE A 260 21.50 3.21 9.72
CA ILE A 260 20.58 2.13 9.39
C ILE A 260 19.79 1.78 10.64
N LYS A 261 18.47 2.01 10.58
CA LYS A 261 17.49 1.56 11.56
C LYS A 261 16.77 0.34 11.03
N GLY A 262 16.60 -0.67 11.85
CA GLY A 262 15.74 -1.79 11.57
C GLY A 262 14.29 -1.36 11.36
N ARG A 263 13.37 -2.31 11.43
CA ARG A 263 11.94 -1.99 11.36
C ARG A 263 11.54 -1.18 12.58
N LEU A 264 10.94 -0.03 12.34
CA LEU A 264 10.39 0.86 13.36
C LEU A 264 8.86 0.69 13.49
N SER A 265 8.32 1.18 14.62
CA SER A 265 6.88 1.37 14.75
C SER A 265 6.37 2.33 13.66
N ARG A 266 5.05 2.29 13.40
CA ARG A 266 4.44 3.24 12.44
C ARG A 266 4.66 4.70 12.86
N PHE A 267 4.53 4.99 14.15
CA PHE A 267 4.74 6.31 14.73
C PHE A 267 6.18 6.78 14.51
N ASP A 268 7.17 5.98 14.90
CA ASP A 268 8.58 6.35 14.76
C ASP A 268 9.00 6.52 13.29
N ALA A 269 8.46 5.68 12.39
CA ALA A 269 8.71 5.82 10.96
C ALA A 269 8.18 7.15 10.41
N VAL A 270 6.99 7.57 10.86
CA VAL A 270 6.40 8.87 10.49
C VAL A 270 7.23 10.02 11.04
N GLU A 271 7.68 9.98 12.31
CA GLU A 271 8.51 11.03 12.90
C GLU A 271 9.85 11.19 12.16
N ASN A 272 10.49 10.08 11.74
CA ASN A 272 11.69 10.15 10.91
C ASN A 272 11.41 10.74 9.52
N ILE A 273 10.25 10.49 8.93
CA ILE A 273 9.85 11.13 7.66
C ILE A 273 9.62 12.63 7.87
N LYS A 274 8.92 13.03 8.92
CA LYS A 274 8.61 14.43 9.21
C LYS A 274 9.86 15.29 9.36
N SER A 275 10.91 14.75 9.98
CA SER A 275 12.16 15.47 10.22
C SER A 275 13.08 15.53 8.99
N ALA A 276 13.02 14.57 8.08
CA ALA A 276 13.91 14.51 6.92
C ALA A 276 13.62 15.59 5.87
N GLU A 277 14.63 15.96 5.10
CA GLU A 277 14.53 16.93 4.00
C GLU A 277 14.21 16.28 2.67
N ILE A 278 14.81 15.11 2.38
CA ILE A 278 14.72 14.43 1.10
C ILE A 278 14.23 13.00 1.30
N GLY A 279 13.24 12.58 0.53
CA GLY A 279 12.72 11.22 0.52
C GLY A 279 13.04 10.48 -0.78
N VAL A 280 13.61 9.28 -0.70
CA VAL A 280 13.96 8.49 -1.88
C VAL A 280 13.03 7.28 -2.00
N LEU A 281 12.39 7.16 -3.18
CA LEU A 281 11.58 6.00 -3.55
C LEU A 281 12.38 5.08 -4.47
N LEU A 282 12.86 3.98 -3.93
CA LEU A 282 13.48 2.91 -4.71
C LEU A 282 12.43 1.86 -5.05
N ASN A 283 12.22 1.62 -6.32
CA ASN A 283 11.41 0.53 -6.83
C ASN A 283 12.23 -0.26 -7.84
N GLU A 284 12.06 -1.58 -7.82
CA GLU A 284 12.78 -2.49 -8.71
C GLU A 284 12.18 -2.45 -10.13
N GLY A 285 13.05 -2.21 -11.13
CA GLY A 285 12.66 -2.11 -12.53
C GLY A 285 12.43 -3.43 -13.25
N SER A 286 12.78 -4.59 -12.67
CA SER A 286 12.56 -5.89 -13.31
C SER A 286 11.10 -6.39 -13.24
N ASN A 287 10.22 -5.66 -12.53
CA ASN A 287 8.85 -6.09 -12.26
C ASN A 287 7.83 -5.07 -12.80
N ASP A 288 6.96 -5.51 -13.71
CA ASP A 288 5.90 -4.70 -14.31
C ASP A 288 4.97 -4.06 -13.27
N HIS A 289 4.69 -4.77 -12.15
CA HIS A 289 3.89 -4.19 -11.08
C HIS A 289 4.56 -2.94 -10.49
N SER A 290 5.87 -2.96 -10.30
CA SER A 290 6.62 -1.81 -9.81
C SER A 290 6.66 -0.66 -10.82
N LYS A 291 6.81 -0.97 -12.12
CA LYS A 291 6.91 0.04 -13.17
C LYS A 291 5.58 0.72 -13.51
N TYR A 292 4.48 -0.05 -13.52
CA TYR A 292 3.24 0.42 -14.13
C TYR A 292 2.04 0.47 -13.17
N TYR A 293 1.99 -0.37 -12.12
CA TYR A 293 0.73 -0.62 -11.40
C TYR A 293 0.78 -0.29 -9.91
N THR A 294 1.86 0.32 -9.45
CA THR A 294 2.01 0.70 -8.04
C THR A 294 1.48 2.11 -7.78
N SER A 295 0.99 2.32 -6.55
CA SER A 295 0.73 3.62 -5.96
C SER A 295 1.40 3.63 -4.58
N PRO A 296 2.70 4.00 -4.49
CA PRO A 296 3.50 3.80 -3.29
C PRO A 296 3.00 4.61 -2.11
N LEU A 297 2.71 3.97 -0.96
CA LEU A 297 2.28 4.66 0.25
C LEU A 297 3.30 5.69 0.72
N LYS A 298 4.61 5.38 0.59
CA LYS A 298 5.70 6.27 1.01
C LYS A 298 5.75 7.57 0.21
N TYR A 299 5.30 7.56 -1.04
CA TYR A 299 5.14 8.79 -1.81
C TYR A 299 4.24 9.80 -1.09
N PHE A 300 3.06 9.35 -0.67
CA PHE A 300 2.09 10.21 0.00
C PHE A 300 2.56 10.67 1.38
N GLU A 301 3.31 9.81 2.09
CA GLU A 301 3.93 10.16 3.36
C GLU A 301 5.04 11.21 3.19
N TYR A 302 5.91 11.05 2.19
CA TYR A 302 6.95 12.03 1.87
C TYR A 302 6.34 13.36 1.45
N LEU A 303 5.29 13.32 0.63
CA LEU A 303 4.58 14.53 0.21
C LEU A 303 3.93 15.23 1.43
N ALA A 304 3.20 14.48 2.28
CA ALA A 304 2.60 15.02 3.51
C ALA A 304 3.64 15.55 4.50
N GLY A 305 4.80 14.90 4.55
CA GLY A 305 5.97 15.34 5.32
C GLY A 305 6.69 16.54 4.74
N ASN A 306 6.26 17.06 3.59
CA ASN A 306 6.91 18.18 2.88
C ASN A 306 8.38 17.91 2.52
N LEU A 307 8.68 16.71 2.03
CA LEU A 307 9.99 16.30 1.55
C LEU A 307 10.17 16.64 0.06
N LYS A 308 11.41 16.91 -0.32
CA LYS A 308 11.84 16.82 -1.71
C LYS A 308 11.89 15.35 -2.10
N ILE A 309 11.26 14.95 -3.21
CA ILE A 309 11.05 13.54 -3.53
C ILE A 309 11.88 13.14 -4.74
N ILE A 310 12.66 12.09 -4.58
CA ILE A 310 13.45 11.47 -5.66
C ILE A 310 12.86 10.08 -5.92
N ALA A 311 12.62 9.73 -7.19
CA ALA A 311 12.06 8.44 -7.57
C ALA A 311 12.58 7.96 -8.94
N SER A 312 12.55 6.63 -9.16
CA SER A 312 12.77 6.06 -10.49
C SER A 312 11.75 6.62 -11.50
N ASP A 313 12.17 6.85 -12.72
CA ASP A 313 11.34 7.44 -13.81
C ASP A 313 10.27 6.50 -14.38
N PHE A 314 9.70 5.67 -13.54
CA PHE A 314 8.68 4.72 -13.93
C PHE A 314 7.34 5.36 -14.28
N PRO A 315 6.61 4.82 -15.28
CA PRO A 315 5.29 5.32 -15.65
C PRO A 315 4.32 5.44 -14.47
N ALA A 316 4.34 4.47 -13.52
CA ALA A 316 3.52 4.53 -12.31
C ALA A 316 3.84 5.74 -11.42
N HIS A 317 5.12 6.15 -11.32
CA HIS A 317 5.50 7.33 -10.55
C HIS A 317 5.12 8.63 -11.28
N LYS A 318 5.21 8.63 -12.62
CA LYS A 318 4.80 9.78 -13.45
C LYS A 318 3.29 10.02 -13.42
N SER A 319 2.48 8.99 -13.16
CA SER A 319 1.01 9.11 -13.02
C SER A 319 0.55 9.54 -11.63
N LEU A 320 1.44 9.66 -10.64
CA LEU A 320 1.06 10.10 -9.29
C LEU A 320 0.59 11.56 -9.26
N PRO A 321 -0.36 11.91 -8.39
CA PRO A 321 -0.70 13.31 -8.13
C PRO A 321 0.56 14.12 -7.80
N TYR A 322 0.72 15.32 -8.37
CA TYR A 322 1.90 16.18 -8.16
C TYR A 322 3.25 15.60 -8.65
N SER A 323 3.25 14.61 -9.52
CA SER A 323 4.46 13.96 -10.03
C SER A 323 5.45 14.91 -10.71
N LYS A 324 4.99 16.05 -11.22
CA LYS A 324 5.87 17.11 -11.79
C LYS A 324 6.90 17.66 -10.81
N ASN A 325 6.68 17.48 -9.50
CA ASN A 325 7.58 17.90 -8.43
C ASN A 325 8.54 16.79 -7.98
N ILE A 326 8.50 15.61 -8.61
CA ILE A 326 9.42 14.52 -8.34
C ILE A 326 10.69 14.72 -9.17
N LEU A 327 11.83 14.59 -8.55
CA LEU A 327 13.13 14.50 -9.22
C LEU A 327 13.31 13.05 -9.70
N PHE A 328 13.11 12.83 -10.99
CA PHE A 328 13.23 11.50 -11.57
C PHE A 328 14.67 11.16 -11.91
N TYR A 329 15.05 9.91 -11.65
CA TYR A 329 16.29 9.33 -12.12
C TYR A 329 16.02 8.06 -12.94
N LYS A 330 16.91 7.76 -13.88
CA LYS A 330 16.81 6.55 -14.69
C LYS A 330 17.28 5.35 -13.85
N ASP A 331 16.41 4.35 -13.73
CA ASP A 331 16.64 3.13 -12.96
C ASP A 331 17.93 2.42 -13.41
N GLY A 332 18.71 1.91 -12.44
CA GLY A 332 19.98 1.22 -12.68
C GLY A 332 21.16 2.12 -13.08
N GLN A 333 21.03 3.45 -13.05
CA GLN A 333 22.10 4.39 -13.37
C GLN A 333 22.50 5.22 -12.16
N THR A 334 23.62 4.86 -11.50
CA THR A 334 24.13 5.50 -10.28
C THR A 334 24.37 7.00 -10.49
N ASP A 335 24.95 7.40 -11.61
CA ASP A 335 25.18 8.81 -11.93
C ASP A 335 23.86 9.61 -12.04
N LYS A 336 22.79 9.00 -12.57
CA LYS A 336 21.50 9.67 -12.66
C LYS A 336 20.81 9.83 -11.29
N LEU A 337 21.00 8.88 -10.38
CA LEU A 337 20.53 9.05 -9.00
C LEU A 337 21.37 10.11 -8.27
N LYS A 338 22.70 10.11 -8.44
CA LYS A 338 23.60 11.18 -7.94
C LYS A 338 23.15 12.55 -8.45
N ASP A 339 22.91 12.69 -9.76
CA ASP A 339 22.46 13.97 -10.34
C ASP A 339 21.13 14.44 -9.72
N ALA A 340 20.18 13.52 -9.47
CA ALA A 340 18.92 13.83 -8.80
C ALA A 340 19.12 14.24 -7.32
N LEU A 341 20.03 13.58 -6.61
CA LEU A 341 20.43 13.94 -5.25
C LEU A 341 21.01 15.36 -5.21
N ASN A 342 21.98 15.70 -6.06
CA ASN A 342 22.56 17.01 -6.14
C ASN A 342 21.53 18.09 -6.50
N LYS A 343 20.70 17.83 -7.51
CA LYS A 343 19.63 18.75 -7.91
C LYS A 343 18.63 19.02 -6.78
N SER A 344 18.43 18.08 -5.86
CA SER A 344 17.52 18.26 -4.73
C SER A 344 17.95 19.39 -3.78
N ILE A 345 19.22 19.77 -3.76
CA ILE A 345 19.73 20.87 -2.92
C ILE A 345 19.03 22.20 -3.25
N SER A 346 18.86 22.49 -4.54
CA SER A 346 18.29 23.76 -5.03
C SER A 346 16.77 23.76 -5.21
N VAL A 347 16.11 22.59 -5.14
CA VAL A 347 14.68 22.46 -5.36
C VAL A 347 13.91 22.68 -4.06
N LYS A 348 12.77 23.37 -4.14
CA LYS A 348 11.82 23.49 -3.03
C LYS A 348 10.91 22.27 -2.96
N PRO A 349 10.38 21.91 -1.78
CA PRO A 349 9.34 20.91 -1.66
C PRO A 349 8.11 21.25 -2.53
N ALA A 350 7.34 20.23 -2.91
CA ALA A 350 6.15 20.40 -3.71
C ALA A 350 5.08 21.22 -2.96
N GLU A 351 4.48 22.18 -3.64
CA GLU A 351 3.22 22.77 -3.19
C GLU A 351 2.07 21.82 -3.55
N PHE A 352 1.24 21.50 -2.59
CA PHE A 352 0.13 20.57 -2.79
C PHE A 352 -1.06 20.86 -1.88
N ASN A 353 -2.24 20.45 -2.32
CA ASN A 353 -3.44 20.46 -1.50
C ASN A 353 -3.52 19.14 -0.71
N LYS A 354 -3.44 19.22 0.62
CA LYS A 354 -3.51 18.06 1.53
C LYS A 354 -4.75 17.20 1.31
N ASN A 355 -5.88 17.81 0.92
CA ASN A 355 -7.11 17.08 0.63
C ASN A 355 -6.95 16.10 -0.53
N ASN A 356 -6.14 16.40 -1.53
CA ASN A 356 -5.98 15.53 -2.70
C ASN A 356 -5.20 14.25 -2.41
N ILE A 357 -4.47 14.21 -1.30
CA ILE A 357 -3.69 13.05 -0.87
C ILE A 357 -4.24 12.41 0.42
N SER A 358 -5.33 12.96 0.97
CA SER A 358 -5.92 12.52 2.23
C SER A 358 -6.69 11.20 2.06
N LEU A 359 -6.48 10.27 2.99
CA LEU A 359 -7.30 9.07 3.12
C LEU A 359 -8.76 9.40 3.46
N ASP A 360 -9.01 10.50 4.16
CA ASP A 360 -10.38 10.96 4.44
C ASP A 360 -11.12 11.33 3.15
N THR A 361 -10.48 12.12 2.28
CA THR A 361 -11.03 12.44 0.95
C THR A 361 -11.20 11.19 0.08
N ARG A 362 -10.24 10.25 0.15
CA ARG A 362 -10.35 8.98 -0.55
C ARG A 362 -11.56 8.17 -0.06
N ALA A 363 -11.78 8.09 1.26
CA ALA A 363 -12.94 7.43 1.85
C ALA A 363 -14.27 8.07 1.39
N LYS A 364 -14.36 9.41 1.39
CA LYS A 364 -15.53 10.14 0.86
C LYS A 364 -15.81 9.78 -0.60
N LYS A 365 -14.77 9.76 -1.44
CA LYS A 365 -14.90 9.35 -2.85
C LYS A 365 -15.36 7.89 -3.01
N ILE A 366 -14.87 6.98 -2.17
CA ILE A 366 -15.34 5.58 -2.16
C ILE A 366 -16.81 5.52 -1.79
N ILE A 367 -17.24 6.23 -0.73
CA ILE A 367 -18.63 6.28 -0.28
C ILE A 367 -19.53 6.82 -1.40
N THR A 368 -19.23 7.99 -1.96
CA THR A 368 -19.97 8.55 -3.08
C THR A 368 -20.06 7.57 -4.24
N PHE A 369 -18.95 6.93 -4.59
CA PHE A 369 -18.92 5.95 -5.67
C PHE A 369 -19.76 4.69 -5.37
N LEU A 370 -19.85 4.26 -4.11
CA LEU A 370 -20.74 3.14 -3.71
C LEU A 370 -22.21 3.52 -3.82
N GLU A 371 -22.55 4.76 -3.56
CA GLU A 371 -23.93 5.28 -3.49
C GLU A 371 -24.52 5.66 -4.86
N THR A 372 -23.69 5.88 -5.90
CA THR A 372 -24.12 6.02 -7.30
C THR A 372 -24.47 4.69 -7.94
#